data_1402a27cbfd1d6fd33bb084cee8bc7bc
#
_entry.id   1402a27cbfd1d6fd33bb084cee8bc7bc
#
_cell.length_a   1.000
_cell.length_b   1.000
_cell.length_c   1.000
_cell.angle_alpha   90.00
_cell.angle_beta   90.00
_cell.angle_gamma   90.00
#
_symmetry.space_group_name_H-M   'P 1'
#
loop_
_entity.id
_entity.type
_entity.pdbx_description
1 polymer ?
#
loop_
_entity_poly.entity_id
_entity_poly.type
_entity_poly.pdbx_seq_one_letter_code
_entity_poly.pdbx_strand_id
1 'polypeptide(L)'
;WRSPNYYEDTANQFKPDGCELPVHKSFFFYLQRICNHCTYPACLAACPRKAIYRRPEDGVVLIDQSRCRGYRACVEQCPYKKPMFNQQTHVSEKCIACYARLEGADPLTDGDAMVTRCISACVGKIRLQGYIDDPESPVYYLVRKEKVALPLYPQFGTEPNIYYIPPRWAPRGYLRQMFGPLAEQAIAKYSKPSHELLAVLQLFGATQKLVYSYAVEDTQVIGFGKNKQEVVRVPIDEPVIVRAEQHLNIT
;
A
#
# COMPACT_ATOMS: atom_id res chain seq x y z
N TRP A 1 7.86 -6.43 -10.04
CA TRP A 1 9.24 -6.03 -9.76
C TRP A 1 10.07 -7.27 -9.50
N ARG A 2 11.00 -7.59 -10.40
CA ARG A 2 11.89 -8.73 -10.26
C ARG A 2 13.15 -8.32 -9.50
N SER A 3 13.69 -9.22 -8.69
CA SER A 3 15.01 -9.03 -8.09
C SER A 3 16.04 -8.78 -9.20
N PRO A 4 17.01 -7.88 -9.01
CA PRO A 4 18.11 -7.70 -9.95
C PRO A 4 18.84 -9.01 -10.29
N ASN A 5 18.90 -9.92 -9.32
CA ASN A 5 19.55 -11.24 -9.49
C ASN A 5 18.70 -12.25 -10.28
N TYR A 6 17.43 -11.94 -10.55
CA TYR A 6 16.55 -12.87 -11.27
C TYR A 6 17.07 -13.20 -12.67
N TYR A 7 17.65 -12.21 -13.36
CA TYR A 7 18.18 -12.42 -14.70
C TYR A 7 19.54 -13.14 -14.69
N GLU A 8 20.37 -12.87 -13.70
CA GLU A 8 21.65 -13.59 -13.52
C GLU A 8 21.38 -15.05 -13.21
N ASP A 9 20.41 -15.32 -12.32
CA ASP A 9 20.00 -16.67 -11.95
C ASP A 9 19.43 -17.43 -13.16
N THR A 10 18.62 -16.75 -14.00
CA THR A 10 18.03 -17.37 -15.20
C THR A 10 19.08 -17.63 -16.29
N ALA A 11 20.05 -16.74 -16.45
CA ALA A 11 21.15 -16.93 -17.38
C ALA A 11 22.05 -18.12 -17.02
N ASN A 12 22.20 -18.39 -15.72
CA ASN A 12 22.97 -19.53 -15.22
C ASN A 12 22.24 -20.88 -15.32
N GLN A 13 20.93 -20.89 -15.59
CA GLN A 13 20.16 -22.12 -15.76
C GLN A 13 20.47 -22.89 -17.06
N PHE A 14 21.10 -22.25 -18.03
CA PHE A 14 21.49 -22.87 -19.28
C PHE A 14 22.98 -23.19 -19.33
N LYS A 15 23.41 -24.17 -18.53
CA LYS A 15 24.74 -24.75 -18.69
C LYS A 15 24.64 -25.98 -19.59
N PRO A 16 25.32 -25.96 -20.76
CA PRO A 16 25.21 -27.05 -21.73
C PRO A 16 25.94 -28.35 -21.33
N ASP A 17 26.63 -28.36 -20.20
CA ASP A 17 27.49 -29.47 -19.74
C ASP A 17 26.87 -30.41 -18.71
N GLY A 18 25.57 -30.28 -18.45
CA GLY A 18 24.85 -31.16 -17.53
C GLY A 18 25.25 -31.05 -16.05
N CYS A 19 25.95 -29.98 -15.66
CA CYS A 19 26.28 -29.72 -14.27
C CYS A 19 24.99 -29.46 -13.46
N GLU A 20 24.88 -30.01 -12.26
CA GLU A 20 23.84 -29.64 -11.31
C GLU A 20 23.90 -28.13 -11.06
N LEU A 21 22.78 -27.47 -11.33
CA LEU A 21 22.65 -26.04 -11.07
C LEU A 21 22.51 -25.81 -9.57
N PRO A 22 23.19 -24.80 -9.00
CA PRO A 22 22.96 -24.45 -7.61
C PRO A 22 21.50 -24.09 -7.40
N VAL A 23 20.93 -24.51 -6.27
CA VAL A 23 19.56 -24.15 -5.90
C VAL A 23 19.45 -22.63 -5.80
N HIS A 24 18.72 -22.02 -6.73
CA HIS A 24 18.52 -20.59 -6.75
C HIS A 24 17.56 -20.18 -5.64
N LYS A 25 18.00 -19.21 -4.84
CA LYS A 25 17.16 -18.55 -3.84
C LYS A 25 16.49 -17.29 -4.43
N SER A 26 16.07 -17.37 -5.68
CA SER A 26 15.34 -16.27 -6.34
C SER A 26 14.02 -16.03 -5.64
N PHE A 27 13.65 -14.77 -5.49
CA PHE A 27 12.35 -14.40 -4.95
C PHE A 27 11.70 -13.37 -5.88
N PHE A 28 10.38 -13.37 -5.85
CA PHE A 28 9.58 -12.49 -6.68
C PHE A 28 8.35 -12.02 -5.90
N PHE A 29 8.03 -10.73 -5.97
CA PHE A 29 6.77 -10.18 -5.48
C PHE A 29 6.45 -8.84 -6.17
N TYR A 30 5.18 -8.52 -6.21
CA TYR A 30 4.73 -7.24 -6.72
C TYR A 30 4.72 -6.19 -5.61
N LEU A 31 5.49 -5.12 -5.78
CA LEU A 31 5.44 -3.97 -4.92
C LEU A 31 4.90 -2.77 -5.70
N GLN A 32 3.66 -2.41 -5.44
CA GLN A 32 3.11 -1.22 -6.06
C GLN A 32 3.57 0.03 -5.31
N ARG A 33 4.36 0.83 -5.96
CA ARG A 33 4.91 2.09 -5.44
C ARG A 33 4.13 3.27 -6.00
N ILE A 34 3.14 3.75 -5.25
CA ILE A 34 2.37 4.96 -5.54
C ILE A 34 2.89 6.14 -4.71
N CYS A 35 2.31 7.35 -4.86
CA CYS A 35 2.59 8.46 -3.96
C CYS A 35 2.11 8.12 -2.55
N ASN A 36 2.99 8.29 -1.57
CA ASN A 36 2.72 7.89 -0.19
C ASN A 36 1.93 8.95 0.61
N HIS A 37 1.65 10.12 0.05
CA HIS A 37 0.97 11.22 0.74
C HIS A 37 1.49 11.42 2.16
N CYS A 38 2.83 11.52 2.28
CA CYS A 38 3.58 11.53 3.54
C CYS A 38 3.06 12.56 4.54
N THR A 39 3.20 12.27 5.83
CA THR A 39 2.91 13.22 6.92
C THR A 39 3.89 14.39 6.90
N TYR A 40 5.19 14.10 6.63
CA TYR A 40 6.25 15.07 6.44
C TYR A 40 6.78 15.02 4.99
N PRO A 41 6.07 15.65 4.03
CA PRO A 41 6.42 15.49 2.62
C PRO A 41 7.67 16.25 2.24
N ALA A 42 8.77 15.58 1.90
CA ALA A 42 9.98 16.21 1.40
C ALA A 42 9.73 17.05 0.13
N CYS A 43 8.78 16.64 -0.72
CA CYS A 43 8.39 17.40 -1.90
C CYS A 43 7.73 18.75 -1.56
N LEU A 44 6.98 18.83 -0.44
CA LEU A 44 6.39 20.06 0.06
C LEU A 44 7.48 21.00 0.58
N ALA A 45 8.37 20.47 1.42
CA ALA A 45 9.48 21.24 2.00
C ALA A 45 10.40 21.83 0.91
N ALA A 46 10.62 21.09 -0.18
CA ALA A 46 11.50 21.50 -1.27
C ALA A 46 10.87 22.52 -2.24
N CYS A 47 9.55 22.76 -2.18
CA CYS A 47 8.89 23.60 -3.17
C CYS A 47 9.13 25.11 -2.92
N PRO A 48 9.94 25.83 -3.75
CA PRO A 48 10.24 27.25 -3.52
C PRO A 48 9.01 28.15 -3.71
N ARG A 49 8.00 27.68 -4.45
CA ARG A 49 6.74 28.40 -4.70
C ARG A 49 5.64 28.07 -3.69
N LYS A 50 5.91 27.17 -2.73
CA LYS A 50 4.89 26.66 -1.80
C LYS A 50 3.61 26.20 -2.52
N ALA A 51 3.78 25.63 -3.71
CA ALA A 51 2.68 25.10 -4.51
C ALA A 51 2.18 23.76 -4.02
N ILE A 52 2.96 23.07 -3.18
CA ILE A 52 2.58 21.78 -2.61
C ILE A 52 2.04 22.01 -1.20
N TYR A 53 0.90 21.40 -0.91
CA TYR A 53 0.24 21.54 0.38
C TYR A 53 -0.35 20.20 0.82
N ARG A 54 -0.60 20.04 2.10
CA ARG A 54 -1.28 18.92 2.70
C ARG A 54 -2.68 19.35 3.11
N ARG A 55 -3.68 18.62 2.71
CA ARG A 55 -5.07 18.86 3.09
C ARG A 55 -5.25 18.54 4.58
N PRO A 56 -5.91 19.36 5.37
CA PRO A 56 -6.17 19.08 6.78
C PRO A 56 -7.23 17.98 6.98
N GLU A 57 -8.17 17.84 6.03
CA GLU A 57 -9.34 16.95 6.15
C GLU A 57 -8.96 15.45 6.10
N ASP A 58 -8.00 15.11 5.24
CA ASP A 58 -7.64 13.72 4.95
C ASP A 58 -6.12 13.47 4.88
N GLY A 59 -5.31 14.51 5.06
CA GLY A 59 -3.86 14.43 4.96
C GLY A 59 -3.32 14.23 3.55
N VAL A 60 -4.16 14.27 2.51
CA VAL A 60 -3.72 14.12 1.13
C VAL A 60 -2.83 15.29 0.71
N VAL A 61 -1.67 14.98 0.15
CA VAL A 61 -0.74 15.99 -0.35
C VAL A 61 -1.05 16.30 -1.80
N LEU A 62 -1.28 17.56 -2.13
CA LEU A 62 -1.65 18.03 -3.47
C LEU A 62 -0.65 19.06 -4.00
N ILE A 63 -0.74 19.35 -5.29
CA ILE A 63 0.00 20.42 -5.97
C ILE A 63 -1.02 21.41 -6.52
N ASP A 64 -0.95 22.66 -6.09
CA ASP A 64 -1.66 23.76 -6.70
C ASP A 64 -1.00 24.11 -8.06
N GLN A 65 -1.71 23.75 -9.12
CA GLN A 65 -1.23 23.92 -10.50
C GLN A 65 -1.07 25.41 -10.87
N SER A 66 -1.86 26.30 -10.29
CA SER A 66 -1.78 27.75 -10.55
C SER A 66 -0.51 28.37 -9.96
N ARG A 67 -0.04 27.82 -8.84
CA ARG A 67 1.20 28.27 -8.15
C ARG A 67 2.46 27.58 -8.69
N CYS A 68 2.33 26.40 -9.27
CA CYS A 68 3.47 25.65 -9.79
C CYS A 68 4.13 26.40 -10.94
N ARG A 69 5.46 26.44 -10.95
CA ARG A 69 6.29 27.05 -12.00
C ARG A 69 7.35 26.11 -12.55
N GLY A 70 7.16 24.82 -12.34
CA GLY A 70 7.98 23.78 -12.96
C GLY A 70 9.44 23.70 -12.49
N TYR A 71 9.77 24.19 -11.29
CA TYR A 71 11.15 24.12 -10.76
C TYR A 71 11.68 22.70 -10.54
N ARG A 72 10.83 21.69 -10.53
CA ARG A 72 11.15 20.25 -10.40
C ARG A 72 11.81 19.83 -9.08
N ALA A 73 12.06 20.75 -8.13
CA ALA A 73 12.66 20.39 -6.85
C ALA A 73 11.89 19.29 -6.10
N CYS A 74 10.56 19.24 -6.26
CA CYS A 74 9.72 18.17 -5.72
C CYS A 74 10.01 16.77 -6.33
N VAL A 75 10.43 16.70 -7.60
CA VAL A 75 10.81 15.47 -8.28
C VAL A 75 12.15 14.95 -7.73
N GLU A 76 13.09 15.84 -7.52
CA GLU A 76 14.43 15.51 -7.03
C GLU A 76 14.41 15.10 -5.57
N GLN A 77 13.72 15.85 -4.72
CA GLN A 77 13.71 15.66 -3.27
C GLN A 77 12.78 14.53 -2.79
N CYS A 78 11.85 14.07 -3.62
CA CYS A 78 10.99 12.95 -3.24
C CYS A 78 11.80 11.64 -3.18
N PRO A 79 11.98 11.01 -2.00
CA PRO A 79 12.76 9.76 -1.91
C PRO A 79 12.08 8.60 -2.65
N TYR A 80 10.78 8.70 -2.85
CA TYR A 80 9.97 7.70 -3.58
C TYR A 80 9.85 8.00 -5.08
N LYS A 81 10.34 9.17 -5.55
CA LYS A 81 10.28 9.63 -6.95
C LYS A 81 8.86 9.57 -7.53
N LYS A 82 7.90 10.22 -6.85
CA LYS A 82 6.47 10.18 -7.24
C LYS A 82 5.94 11.43 -7.94
N PRO A 83 6.41 12.65 -7.69
CA PRO A 83 6.09 13.77 -8.56
C PRO A 83 6.74 13.57 -9.93
N MET A 84 6.02 13.94 -10.98
CA MET A 84 6.48 13.95 -12.37
C MET A 84 6.33 15.35 -12.94
N PHE A 85 7.20 15.72 -13.85
CA PHE A 85 7.09 16.98 -14.57
C PHE A 85 6.36 16.74 -15.90
N ASN A 86 5.29 17.48 -16.13
CA ASN A 86 4.58 17.46 -17.39
C ASN A 86 5.20 18.53 -18.33
N GLN A 87 5.77 18.08 -19.43
CA GLN A 87 6.45 18.97 -20.39
C GLN A 87 5.47 19.81 -21.23
N GLN A 88 4.22 19.38 -21.37
CA GLN A 88 3.22 20.12 -22.11
C GLN A 88 2.62 21.29 -21.30
N THR A 89 2.34 21.02 -20.03
CA THR A 89 1.72 22.03 -19.13
C THR A 89 2.77 22.83 -18.34
N HIS A 90 4.05 22.41 -18.40
CA HIS A 90 5.18 23.00 -17.66
C HIS A 90 5.01 23.03 -16.14
N VAL A 91 4.21 22.13 -15.57
CA VAL A 91 3.97 21.98 -14.14
C VAL A 91 4.29 20.57 -13.66
N SER A 92 4.50 20.43 -12.36
CA SER A 92 4.65 19.08 -11.76
C SER A 92 3.29 18.50 -11.41
N GLU A 93 3.16 17.20 -11.60
CA GLU A 93 1.96 16.42 -11.32
C GLU A 93 2.30 15.23 -10.42
N LYS A 94 1.32 14.71 -9.69
CA LYS A 94 1.44 13.50 -8.90
C LYS A 94 0.07 12.90 -8.59
N CYS A 95 0.05 11.72 -8.01
CA CYS A 95 -1.18 11.10 -7.48
C CYS A 95 -1.94 12.08 -6.58
N ILE A 96 -3.25 12.19 -6.77
CA ILE A 96 -4.17 13.03 -5.98
C ILE A 96 -4.97 12.22 -4.94
N ALA A 97 -4.64 10.93 -4.75
CA ALA A 97 -5.37 9.98 -3.90
C ALA A 97 -6.89 9.88 -4.22
N CYS A 98 -7.31 10.31 -5.40
CA CYS A 98 -8.72 10.37 -5.79
C CYS A 98 -9.61 11.05 -4.72
N TYR A 99 -9.13 12.14 -4.10
CA TYR A 99 -9.78 12.76 -2.93
C TYR A 99 -11.27 13.07 -3.16
N ALA A 100 -11.66 13.49 -4.37
CA ALA A 100 -13.05 13.72 -4.69
C ALA A 100 -13.95 12.49 -4.52
N ARG A 101 -13.40 11.27 -4.78
CA ARG A 101 -14.13 10.02 -4.52
C ARG A 101 -14.27 9.73 -3.04
N LEU A 102 -13.26 10.04 -2.24
CA LEU A 102 -13.31 9.86 -0.80
C LEU A 102 -14.33 10.75 -0.12
N GLU A 103 -14.61 11.91 -0.73
CA GLU A 103 -15.61 12.88 -0.27
C GLU A 103 -17.02 12.63 -0.83
N GLY A 104 -17.18 11.68 -1.76
CA GLY A 104 -18.43 11.50 -2.49
C GLY A 104 -18.70 12.60 -3.52
N ALA A 105 -17.70 13.43 -3.83
CA ALA A 105 -17.84 14.54 -4.78
C ALA A 105 -17.52 14.14 -6.24
N ASP A 106 -17.11 12.91 -6.49
CA ASP A 106 -16.92 12.36 -7.84
C ASP A 106 -18.32 12.08 -8.45
N PRO A 107 -18.67 12.64 -9.61
CA PRO A 107 -19.97 12.42 -10.26
C PRO A 107 -20.32 10.93 -10.50
N LEU A 108 -19.32 10.05 -10.48
CA LEU A 108 -19.50 8.61 -10.71
C LEU A 108 -19.74 7.82 -9.40
N THR A 109 -19.94 8.49 -8.27
CA THR A 109 -20.09 7.82 -6.97
C THR A 109 -21.44 8.03 -6.29
N ASP A 110 -22.37 8.72 -6.96
CA ASP A 110 -23.72 9.01 -6.45
C ASP A 110 -23.75 9.56 -5.01
N GLY A 111 -22.74 10.34 -4.64
CA GLY A 111 -22.59 10.91 -3.29
C GLY A 111 -21.97 9.98 -2.25
N ASP A 112 -21.70 8.72 -2.58
CA ASP A 112 -21.05 7.78 -1.67
C ASP A 112 -19.52 8.00 -1.58
N ALA A 113 -18.96 7.84 -0.39
CA ALA A 113 -17.51 7.78 -0.19
C ALA A 113 -16.97 6.44 -0.69
N MET A 114 -16.21 6.48 -1.78
CA MET A 114 -15.66 5.31 -2.46
C MET A 114 -14.15 5.23 -2.30
N VAL A 115 -13.61 4.04 -2.33
CA VAL A 115 -12.16 3.82 -2.36
C VAL A 115 -11.52 4.42 -3.62
N THR A 116 -10.21 4.65 -3.58
CA THR A 116 -9.47 5.18 -4.74
C THR A 116 -9.59 4.27 -5.97
N ARG A 117 -9.49 4.83 -7.17
CA ARG A 117 -9.61 4.06 -8.42
C ARG A 117 -8.59 2.93 -8.55
N CYS A 118 -7.38 3.11 -8.03
CA CYS A 118 -6.36 2.06 -8.04
C CYS A 118 -6.70 0.88 -7.12
N ILE A 119 -7.55 1.07 -6.10
CA ILE A 119 -8.10 0.00 -5.28
C ILE A 119 -9.26 -0.66 -6.01
N SER A 120 -10.20 0.14 -6.53
CA SER A 120 -11.34 -0.36 -7.30
C SER A 120 -10.93 -1.24 -8.49
N ALA A 121 -9.85 -0.86 -9.19
CA ALA A 121 -9.34 -1.59 -10.36
C ALA A 121 -8.36 -2.71 -10.00
N CYS A 122 -8.14 -3.00 -8.72
CA CYS A 122 -7.18 -4.03 -8.32
C CYS A 122 -7.74 -5.43 -8.53
N VAL A 123 -7.30 -6.11 -9.59
CA VAL A 123 -7.73 -7.48 -9.91
C VAL A 123 -7.39 -8.46 -8.78
N GLY A 124 -6.22 -8.31 -8.15
CA GLY A 124 -5.78 -9.17 -7.04
C GLY A 124 -6.48 -8.91 -5.71
N LYS A 125 -7.34 -7.88 -5.62
CA LYS A 125 -8.07 -7.53 -4.38
C LYS A 125 -7.17 -7.45 -3.12
N ILE A 126 -5.93 -6.96 -3.29
CA ILE A 126 -4.89 -6.95 -2.25
C ILE A 126 -4.74 -5.59 -1.55
N ARG A 127 -5.78 -4.77 -1.57
CA ARG A 127 -5.72 -3.41 -1.05
C ARG A 127 -6.91 -3.10 -0.17
N LEU A 128 -6.62 -2.37 0.90
CA LEU A 128 -7.58 -1.84 1.83
C LEU A 128 -7.32 -0.35 2.03
N GLN A 129 -8.36 0.43 2.23
CA GLN A 129 -8.29 1.85 2.54
C GLN A 129 -9.15 2.17 3.76
N GLY A 130 -8.66 3.08 4.59
CA GLY A 130 -9.35 3.54 5.79
C GLY A 130 -8.59 4.68 6.45
N TYR A 131 -9.05 5.13 7.59
CA TYR A 131 -8.45 6.18 8.38
C TYR A 131 -7.50 5.60 9.43
N ILE A 132 -6.28 6.11 9.47
CA ILE A 132 -5.24 5.60 10.38
C ILE A 132 -5.37 6.14 11.80
N ASP A 133 -6.06 7.25 11.98
CA ASP A 133 -6.24 7.92 13.27
C ASP A 133 -7.56 7.51 13.96
N ASP A 134 -8.37 6.70 13.29
CA ASP A 134 -9.63 6.17 13.83
C ASP A 134 -9.41 4.77 14.41
N PRO A 135 -9.52 4.57 15.74
CA PRO A 135 -9.33 3.28 16.37
C PRO A 135 -10.31 2.17 15.91
N GLU A 136 -11.49 2.54 15.40
CA GLU A 136 -12.47 1.60 14.86
C GLU A 136 -12.11 1.14 13.43
N SER A 137 -11.17 1.83 12.77
CA SER A 137 -10.78 1.54 11.39
C SER A 137 -9.95 0.25 11.28
N PRO A 138 -10.22 -0.59 10.26
CA PRO A 138 -9.40 -1.76 9.98
C PRO A 138 -7.95 -1.41 9.64
N VAL A 139 -7.69 -0.22 9.08
CA VAL A 139 -6.33 0.26 8.79
C VAL A 139 -5.59 0.61 10.08
N TYR A 140 -6.25 1.26 11.04
CA TYR A 140 -5.66 1.49 12.37
C TYR A 140 -5.25 0.18 13.04
N TYR A 141 -6.13 -0.82 13.01
CA TYR A 141 -5.85 -2.14 13.54
C TYR A 141 -4.56 -2.74 12.96
N LEU A 142 -4.44 -2.78 11.63
CA LEU A 142 -3.29 -3.37 10.94
C LEU A 142 -1.98 -2.61 11.16
N VAL A 143 -2.04 -1.28 11.24
CA VAL A 143 -0.85 -0.42 11.30
C VAL A 143 -0.43 -0.09 12.72
N ARG A 144 -1.39 0.29 13.58
CA ARG A 144 -1.10 0.80 14.93
C ARG A 144 -1.21 -0.28 16.00
N LYS A 145 -2.25 -1.11 15.97
CA LYS A 145 -2.50 -2.14 16.98
C LYS A 145 -1.64 -3.38 16.70
N GLU A 146 -1.82 -4.02 15.56
CA GLU A 146 -1.08 -5.25 15.21
C GLU A 146 0.30 -5.01 14.63
N LYS A 147 0.51 -3.88 13.97
CA LYS A 147 1.81 -3.52 13.34
C LYS A 147 2.28 -4.55 12.32
N VAL A 148 1.34 -5.14 11.58
CA VAL A 148 1.62 -6.06 10.47
C VAL A 148 1.77 -5.35 9.14
N ALA A 149 1.17 -4.17 8.99
CA ALA A 149 1.33 -3.30 7.83
C ALA A 149 2.35 -2.20 8.14
N LEU A 150 3.43 -2.15 7.36
CA LEU A 150 4.60 -1.32 7.62
C LEU A 150 4.82 -0.28 6.52
N PRO A 151 5.36 0.91 6.86
CA PRO A 151 5.71 1.93 5.88
C PRO A 151 6.94 1.50 5.08
N LEU A 152 7.03 2.00 3.84
CA LEU A 152 8.19 1.78 2.98
C LEU A 152 9.31 2.78 3.33
N TYR A 153 10.53 2.27 3.54
CA TYR A 153 11.74 3.05 3.85
C TYR A 153 11.53 4.03 5.02
N PRO A 154 11.22 3.54 6.22
CA PRO A 154 10.98 4.38 7.40
C PRO A 154 12.18 5.29 7.76
N GLN A 155 13.39 4.90 7.37
CA GLN A 155 14.63 5.69 7.58
C GLN A 155 14.64 7.04 6.88
N PHE A 156 13.75 7.29 5.92
CA PHE A 156 13.66 8.61 5.27
C PHE A 156 12.93 9.67 6.12
N GLY A 157 12.29 9.27 7.23
CA GLY A 157 11.63 10.18 8.16
C GLY A 157 10.43 10.95 7.59
N THR A 158 9.90 10.54 6.44
CA THR A 158 8.78 11.24 5.78
C THR A 158 7.41 10.78 6.25
N GLU A 159 7.35 9.74 7.08
CA GLU A 159 6.12 9.10 7.55
C GLU A 159 5.10 8.84 6.42
N PRO A 160 5.34 7.82 5.59
CA PRO A 160 4.42 7.42 4.52
C PRO A 160 3.05 7.00 5.04
N ASN A 161 1.98 7.37 4.33
CA ASN A 161 0.62 6.93 4.60
C ASN A 161 0.15 5.80 3.65
N ILE A 162 1.10 5.10 3.05
CA ILE A 162 0.90 3.82 2.37
C ILE A 162 1.70 2.77 3.13
N TYR A 163 1.02 1.70 3.50
CA TYR A 163 1.58 0.63 4.29
C TYR A 163 1.51 -0.68 3.52
N TYR A 164 2.41 -1.59 3.83
CA TYR A 164 2.57 -2.87 3.14
C TYR A 164 2.67 -3.99 4.17
N ILE A 165 2.00 -5.09 3.92
CA ILE A 165 2.25 -6.35 4.63
C ILE A 165 3.42 -7.02 3.91
N PRO A 166 4.60 -7.18 4.56
CA PRO A 166 5.79 -7.70 3.89
C PRO A 166 5.59 -9.14 3.42
N PRO A 167 6.08 -9.53 2.22
CA PRO A 167 6.00 -10.91 1.77
C PRO A 167 6.89 -11.82 2.62
N ARG A 168 6.41 -12.99 3.05
CA ARG A 168 7.17 -13.87 3.95
C ARG A 168 8.23 -14.72 3.22
N TRP A 169 8.12 -14.86 1.92
CA TRP A 169 9.05 -15.63 1.08
C TRP A 169 10.29 -14.85 0.63
N ALA A 170 10.31 -13.53 0.80
CA ALA A 170 11.46 -12.72 0.43
C ALA A 170 12.56 -12.75 1.51
N PRO A 171 13.85 -12.57 1.12
CA PRO A 171 14.97 -12.58 2.05
C PRO A 171 14.83 -11.53 3.15
N ARG A 172 15.07 -11.92 4.41
CA ARG A 172 14.88 -11.06 5.59
C ARG A 172 15.72 -9.78 5.55
N GLY A 173 16.98 -9.87 5.08
CA GLY A 173 17.86 -8.70 4.96
C GLY A 173 17.28 -7.64 4.01
N TYR A 174 16.71 -8.08 2.89
CA TYR A 174 16.04 -7.20 1.93
C TYR A 174 14.78 -6.56 2.54
N LEU A 175 13.95 -7.34 3.23
CA LEU A 175 12.74 -6.82 3.87
C LEU A 175 13.05 -5.82 4.99
N ARG A 176 14.11 -6.05 5.77
CA ARG A 176 14.57 -5.08 6.77
C ARG A 176 15.01 -3.76 6.15
N GLN A 177 15.69 -3.80 5.01
CA GLN A 177 16.08 -2.60 4.29
C GLN A 177 14.87 -1.79 3.80
N MET A 178 13.83 -2.47 3.33
CA MET A 178 12.63 -1.82 2.79
C MET A 178 11.64 -1.34 3.84
N PHE A 179 11.38 -2.16 4.85
CA PHE A 179 10.29 -1.97 5.81
C PHE A 179 10.79 -1.71 7.25
N GLY A 180 12.10 -1.69 7.44
CA GLY A 180 12.71 -1.49 8.75
C GLY A 180 12.75 -2.77 9.61
N PRO A 181 13.21 -2.64 10.86
CA PRO A 181 13.45 -3.78 11.75
C PRO A 181 12.18 -4.53 12.17
N LEU A 182 11.00 -3.90 12.07
CA LEU A 182 9.73 -4.51 12.43
C LEU A 182 9.24 -5.56 11.41
N ALA A 183 9.89 -5.69 10.25
CA ALA A 183 9.47 -6.61 9.19
C ALA A 183 9.36 -8.06 9.65
N GLU A 184 10.29 -8.54 10.46
CA GLU A 184 10.27 -9.92 10.96
C GLU A 184 9.15 -10.16 11.97
N GLN A 185 8.91 -9.20 12.85
CA GLN A 185 7.81 -9.27 13.82
C GLN A 185 6.45 -9.27 13.11
N ALA A 186 6.28 -8.41 12.11
CA ALA A 186 5.09 -8.38 11.28
C ALA A 186 4.84 -9.74 10.62
N ILE A 187 5.87 -10.32 9.99
CA ILE A 187 5.77 -11.63 9.33
C ILE A 187 5.43 -12.74 10.32
N ALA A 188 6.04 -12.75 11.49
CA ALA A 188 5.75 -13.76 12.52
C ALA A 188 4.27 -13.72 12.95
N LYS A 189 3.72 -12.51 13.12
CA LYS A 189 2.31 -12.32 13.49
C LYS A 189 1.33 -12.81 12.44
N TYR A 190 1.49 -12.37 11.20
CA TYR A 190 0.52 -12.77 10.17
C TYR A 190 0.74 -14.20 9.64
N SER A 191 1.88 -14.82 9.93
CA SER A 191 2.09 -16.25 9.63
C SER A 191 1.26 -17.17 10.53
N LYS A 192 0.86 -16.67 11.71
CA LYS A 192 -0.06 -17.32 12.64
C LYS A 192 -1.08 -16.27 13.10
N PRO A 193 -2.00 -15.87 12.23
CA PRO A 193 -2.90 -14.78 12.51
C PRO A 193 -3.87 -15.14 13.65
N SER A 194 -4.19 -14.15 14.50
CA SER A 194 -5.33 -14.23 15.39
C SER A 194 -6.62 -14.24 14.58
N HIS A 195 -7.72 -14.67 15.18
CA HIS A 195 -9.04 -14.66 14.52
C HIS A 195 -9.41 -13.24 14.03
N GLU A 196 -9.18 -12.22 14.85
CA GLU A 196 -9.44 -10.82 14.47
C GLU A 196 -8.57 -10.38 13.28
N LEU A 197 -7.26 -10.73 13.29
CA LEU A 197 -6.37 -10.41 12.18
C LEU A 197 -6.82 -11.09 10.89
N LEU A 198 -7.20 -12.37 10.97
CA LEU A 198 -7.71 -13.13 9.84
C LEU A 198 -8.98 -12.48 9.27
N ALA A 199 -9.91 -12.08 10.13
CA ALA A 199 -11.14 -11.39 9.76
C ALA A 199 -10.86 -10.07 9.03
N VAL A 200 -9.98 -9.23 9.58
CA VAL A 200 -9.62 -7.94 8.95
C VAL A 200 -8.94 -8.13 7.59
N LEU A 201 -8.15 -9.18 7.42
CA LEU A 201 -7.55 -9.49 6.12
C LEU A 201 -8.59 -9.87 5.04
N GLN A 202 -9.77 -10.38 5.42
CA GLN A 202 -10.85 -10.67 4.45
C GLN A 202 -11.48 -9.39 3.88
N LEU A 203 -11.33 -8.23 4.53
CA LEU A 203 -11.85 -6.96 4.03
C LEU A 203 -11.09 -6.40 2.82
N PHE A 204 -9.91 -6.95 2.50
CA PHE A 204 -9.11 -6.49 1.36
C PHE A 204 -9.85 -6.70 0.03
N GLY A 205 -10.16 -5.60 -0.66
CA GLY A 205 -10.85 -5.61 -1.94
C GLY A 205 -12.27 -6.18 -1.90
N ALA A 206 -12.85 -6.36 -0.71
CA ALA A 206 -14.19 -6.92 -0.55
C ALA A 206 -15.30 -5.94 -0.96
N THR A 207 -15.03 -4.64 -0.92
CA THR A 207 -16.00 -3.61 -1.29
C THR A 207 -15.36 -2.46 -2.06
N GLN A 208 -16.17 -1.73 -2.82
CA GLN A 208 -15.81 -0.47 -3.47
C GLN A 208 -16.07 0.75 -2.57
N LYS A 209 -16.88 0.60 -1.53
CA LYS A 209 -17.17 1.65 -0.55
C LYS A 209 -16.07 1.73 0.50
N LEU A 210 -15.87 2.91 1.07
CA LEU A 210 -14.89 3.11 2.14
C LEU A 210 -15.41 2.47 3.44
N VAL A 211 -14.60 1.62 4.05
CA VAL A 211 -14.90 1.01 5.35
C VAL A 211 -14.33 1.89 6.47
N TYR A 212 -15.20 2.42 7.31
CA TYR A 212 -14.83 3.27 8.45
C TYR A 212 -14.58 2.45 9.72
N SER A 213 -15.46 1.50 9.99
CA SER A 213 -15.33 0.61 11.16
C SER A 213 -15.68 -0.82 10.78
N TYR A 214 -15.35 -1.77 11.64
CA TYR A 214 -15.64 -3.18 11.43
C TYR A 214 -16.08 -3.86 12.72
N ALA A 215 -16.81 -4.96 12.57
CA ALA A 215 -17.10 -5.88 13.65
C ALA A 215 -16.75 -7.31 13.22
N VAL A 216 -16.25 -8.10 14.15
CA VAL A 216 -15.88 -9.49 13.92
C VAL A 216 -16.90 -10.37 14.66
N GLU A 217 -17.58 -11.22 13.91
CA GLU A 217 -18.41 -12.32 14.41
C GLU A 217 -17.63 -13.64 14.30
N ASP A 218 -18.14 -14.73 14.84
CA ASP A 218 -17.44 -16.02 14.88
C ASP A 218 -17.05 -16.52 13.48
N THR A 219 -17.88 -16.30 12.47
CA THR A 219 -17.67 -16.79 11.11
C THR A 219 -17.59 -15.72 10.04
N GLN A 220 -17.81 -14.46 10.39
CA GLN A 220 -17.92 -13.37 9.44
C GLN A 220 -17.31 -12.07 9.98
N VAL A 221 -16.83 -11.23 9.07
CA VAL A 221 -16.45 -9.85 9.33
C VAL A 221 -17.40 -8.91 8.60
N ILE A 222 -17.83 -7.87 9.29
CA ILE A 222 -18.76 -6.86 8.77
C ILE A 222 -18.01 -5.53 8.71
N GLY A 223 -18.05 -4.88 7.56
CA GLY A 223 -17.53 -3.51 7.39
C GLY A 223 -18.66 -2.50 7.35
N PHE A 224 -18.48 -1.39 8.04
CA PHE A 224 -19.47 -0.30 8.14
C PHE A 224 -18.97 0.97 7.44
N GLY A 225 -19.90 1.69 6.85
CA GLY A 225 -19.69 3.01 6.29
C GLY A 225 -19.71 4.12 7.34
N LYS A 226 -19.62 5.37 6.88
CA LYS A 226 -19.55 6.56 7.73
C LYS A 226 -20.76 6.70 8.70
N ASN A 227 -21.93 6.31 8.25
CA ASN A 227 -23.17 6.40 9.04
C ASN A 227 -23.50 5.08 9.76
N LYS A 228 -22.50 4.22 10.00
CA LYS A 228 -22.64 2.90 10.61
C LYS A 228 -23.61 1.95 9.86
N GLN A 229 -23.90 2.24 8.58
CA GLN A 229 -24.59 1.29 7.71
C GLN A 229 -23.64 0.18 7.30
N GLU A 230 -24.13 -1.05 7.23
CA GLU A 230 -23.36 -2.18 6.68
C GLU A 230 -23.06 -1.93 5.20
N VAL A 231 -21.80 -2.04 4.81
CA VAL A 231 -21.34 -1.87 3.42
C VAL A 231 -20.75 -3.14 2.84
N VAL A 232 -20.34 -4.06 3.69
CA VAL A 232 -19.79 -5.36 3.27
C VAL A 232 -19.88 -6.37 4.41
N ARG A 233 -20.17 -7.62 4.05
CA ARG A 233 -20.12 -8.79 4.94
C ARG A 233 -19.37 -9.90 4.24
N VAL A 234 -18.33 -10.42 4.86
CA VAL A 234 -17.44 -11.43 4.27
C VAL A 234 -17.23 -12.58 5.25
N PRO A 235 -17.30 -13.84 4.80
CA PRO A 235 -16.94 -14.97 5.65
C PRO A 235 -15.46 -14.93 6.01
N ILE A 236 -15.11 -15.45 7.18
CA ILE A 236 -13.73 -15.63 7.63
C ILE A 236 -13.29 -17.01 7.18
N ASP A 237 -12.71 -17.06 5.98
CA ASP A 237 -12.19 -18.28 5.37
C ASP A 237 -10.69 -18.49 5.69
N GLU A 238 -10.08 -19.43 4.98
CA GLU A 238 -8.64 -19.67 5.07
C GLU A 238 -7.80 -18.42 4.81
N PRO A 239 -6.62 -18.30 5.44
CA PRO A 239 -5.75 -17.16 5.25
C PRO A 239 -5.34 -17.00 3.79
N VAL A 240 -5.50 -15.78 3.24
CA VAL A 240 -5.02 -15.39 1.90
C VAL A 240 -3.52 -15.71 1.70
N ILE A 241 -2.77 -15.76 2.79
CA ILE A 241 -1.34 -16.10 2.86
C ILE A 241 -1.06 -17.52 2.32
N VAL A 242 -1.93 -18.49 2.61
CA VAL A 242 -1.79 -19.88 2.15
C VAL A 242 -1.90 -19.95 0.62
N ARG A 243 -2.82 -19.18 0.03
CA ARG A 243 -2.98 -19.09 -1.43
C ARG A 243 -1.72 -18.55 -2.13
N ALA A 244 -1.07 -17.56 -1.54
CA ALA A 244 0.15 -17.00 -2.10
C ALA A 244 1.30 -17.99 -2.13
N GLU A 245 1.40 -18.89 -1.15
CA GLU A 245 2.43 -19.92 -1.11
C GLU A 245 2.15 -21.08 -2.08
N GLN A 246 0.92 -21.53 -2.15
CA GLN A 246 0.51 -22.53 -3.12
C GLN A 246 0.77 -22.07 -4.55
N HIS A 247 0.52 -20.79 -4.84
CA HIS A 247 0.79 -20.21 -6.16
C HIS A 247 2.28 -20.18 -6.52
N LEU A 248 3.15 -20.09 -5.54
CA LEU A 248 4.60 -20.05 -5.73
C LEU A 248 5.27 -21.42 -5.69
N ASN A 249 4.50 -22.51 -5.52
CA ASN A 249 5.02 -23.87 -5.34
C ASN A 249 6.11 -23.95 -4.22
N ILE A 250 5.99 -23.13 -3.20
CA ILE A 250 6.84 -23.18 -2.03
C ILE A 250 6.15 -24.11 -1.02
N THR A 251 6.46 -25.38 -1.14
CA THR A 251 6.11 -26.41 -0.15
C THR A 251 7.11 -26.43 0.99
#